data_85136a8b0bf221cb4c2086f690fd55ae
#
_entry.id   85136a8b0bf221cb4c2086f690fd55ae
#
_cell.length_a   1.000
_cell.length_b   1.000
_cell.length_c   1.000
_cell.angle_alpha   90.00
_cell.angle_beta   90.00
_cell.angle_gamma   90.00
#
_symmetry.space_group_name_H-M   'P 1'
#
loop_
_entity.id
_entity.type
_entity.pdbx_description
1 polymer ?
#
loop_
_entity_poly.entity_id
_entity_poly.type
_entity_poly.pdbx_seq_one_letter_code
_entity_poly.pdbx_strand_id
1 'polypeptide(L)'
;MKSKRAKGALASGLGLVALTATYLTVPWEGVENKAYWDSLGKVWTVCAGETKGVKKGDYYSDAKCLQMLQTRLENDFHKPLQKCIATFDAAPISIQASMLDLSYNIGTGAACSSSAAKRMREKNWPAACNAMTLFNRAGGRVVEGLKKRREYGDAQRIGELELCLAGLK
;
A
#
# COMPACT_ATOMS: atom_id res chain seq x y z
N MET A 1 -10.07 -16.68 11.94
CA MET A 1 -10.26 -17.47 10.68
C MET A 1 -9.56 -16.71 9.55
N LYS A 2 -8.63 -17.34 8.80
CA LYS A 2 -7.88 -16.62 7.76
C LYS A 2 -8.78 -16.35 6.55
N SER A 3 -8.74 -15.11 6.03
CA SER A 3 -9.56 -14.65 4.91
C SER A 3 -9.33 -15.46 3.63
N LYS A 4 -10.42 -15.96 3.01
CA LYS A 4 -10.35 -16.71 1.75
C LYS A 4 -9.89 -15.81 0.59
N ARG A 5 -10.38 -14.56 0.52
CA ARG A 5 -10.01 -13.61 -0.54
C ARG A 5 -8.54 -13.17 -0.44
N ALA A 6 -8.03 -12.93 0.77
CA ALA A 6 -6.62 -12.63 0.96
C ALA A 6 -5.71 -13.82 0.60
N LYS A 7 -6.11 -15.05 0.91
CA LYS A 7 -5.41 -16.25 0.45
C LYS A 7 -5.45 -16.37 -1.08
N GLY A 8 -6.57 -16.08 -1.71
CA GLY A 8 -6.70 -16.06 -3.17
C GLY A 8 -5.76 -15.04 -3.81
N ALA A 9 -5.66 -13.84 -3.23
CA ALA A 9 -4.71 -12.82 -3.68
C ALA A 9 -3.25 -13.33 -3.59
N LEU A 10 -2.87 -13.95 -2.49
CA LEU A 10 -1.53 -14.51 -2.31
C LEU A 10 -1.25 -15.71 -3.24
N ALA A 11 -2.27 -16.45 -3.62
CA ALA A 11 -2.17 -17.57 -4.56
C ALA A 11 -2.15 -17.15 -6.04
N SER A 12 -2.29 -15.86 -6.36
CA SER A 12 -2.31 -15.34 -7.73
C SER A 12 -0.99 -15.50 -8.48
N GLY A 13 0.11 -15.77 -7.78
CA GLY A 13 1.45 -15.87 -8.37
C GLY A 13 2.07 -14.52 -8.78
N LEU A 14 1.44 -13.40 -8.40
CA LEU A 14 1.98 -12.06 -8.66
C LEU A 14 3.21 -11.78 -7.79
N GLY A 15 4.20 -11.10 -8.36
CA GLY A 15 5.32 -10.54 -7.59
C GLY A 15 4.84 -9.42 -6.66
N LEU A 16 5.70 -9.04 -5.71
CA LEU A 16 5.38 -8.10 -4.62
C LEU A 16 4.68 -6.82 -5.08
N VAL A 17 5.28 -6.10 -6.02
CA VAL A 17 4.77 -4.79 -6.48
C VAL A 17 3.42 -4.95 -7.18
N ALA A 18 3.28 -5.96 -8.04
CA ALA A 18 2.03 -6.24 -8.74
C ALA A 18 0.92 -6.69 -7.77
N LEU A 19 1.25 -7.53 -6.79
CA LEU A 19 0.34 -7.95 -5.72
C LEU A 19 -0.18 -6.74 -4.93
N THR A 20 0.74 -5.87 -4.49
CA THR A 20 0.40 -4.65 -3.74
C THR A 20 -0.49 -3.72 -4.56
N ALA A 21 -0.08 -3.40 -5.79
CA ALA A 21 -0.83 -2.52 -6.67
C ALA A 21 -2.25 -3.03 -6.93
N THR A 22 -2.39 -4.33 -7.26
CA THR A 22 -3.67 -4.92 -7.69
C THR A 22 -4.65 -5.12 -6.54
N TYR A 23 -4.17 -5.60 -5.39
CA TYR A 23 -5.07 -6.03 -4.31
C TYR A 23 -5.17 -5.05 -3.14
N LEU A 24 -4.22 -4.12 -3.01
CA LEU A 24 -4.25 -3.11 -1.96
C LEU A 24 -4.36 -1.70 -2.54
N THR A 25 -3.35 -1.21 -3.25
CA THR A 25 -3.28 0.23 -3.57
C THR A 25 -4.41 0.68 -4.48
N VAL A 26 -4.60 0.07 -5.65
CA VAL A 26 -5.64 0.48 -6.63
C VAL A 26 -7.05 0.42 -6.04
N PRO A 27 -7.48 -0.66 -5.34
CA PRO A 27 -8.80 -0.71 -4.74
C PRO A 27 -9.09 0.41 -3.74
N TRP A 28 -8.07 0.92 -3.03
CA TRP A 28 -8.25 1.96 -2.03
C TRP A 28 -8.06 3.38 -2.57
N GLU A 29 -7.13 3.60 -3.51
CA GLU A 29 -6.86 4.93 -4.08
C GLU A 29 -7.81 5.25 -5.25
N GLY A 30 -8.29 4.25 -5.99
CA GLY A 30 -8.96 4.46 -7.26
C GLY A 30 -7.98 4.78 -8.39
N VAL A 31 -8.51 4.98 -9.60
CA VAL A 31 -7.76 5.38 -10.79
C VAL A 31 -8.55 6.44 -11.55
N GLU A 32 -7.95 7.62 -11.75
CA GLU A 32 -8.50 8.69 -12.58
C GLU A 32 -7.69 8.78 -13.89
N ASN A 33 -8.26 8.28 -14.98
CA ASN A 33 -7.58 8.22 -16.27
C ASN A 33 -7.33 9.57 -16.91
N LYS A 34 -8.15 10.57 -16.59
CA LYS A 34 -8.01 11.94 -17.07
C LYS A 34 -7.40 12.84 -16.01
N ALA A 35 -6.41 13.62 -16.40
CA ALA A 35 -5.77 14.57 -15.48
C ALA A 35 -6.78 15.56 -14.90
N TYR A 36 -6.76 15.71 -13.59
CA TYR A 36 -7.55 16.67 -12.83
C TYR A 36 -6.64 17.58 -12.00
N TRP A 37 -7.16 18.76 -11.66
CA TRP A 37 -6.45 19.68 -10.78
C TRP A 37 -6.70 19.32 -9.32
N ASP A 38 -5.65 18.88 -8.63
CA ASP A 38 -5.70 18.71 -7.17
C ASP A 38 -5.53 20.06 -6.50
N SER A 39 -6.62 20.58 -5.94
CA SER A 39 -6.64 21.89 -5.29
C SER A 39 -5.84 21.95 -3.98
N LEU A 40 -5.65 20.80 -3.31
CA LEU A 40 -4.87 20.73 -2.08
C LEU A 40 -3.37 20.67 -2.40
N GLY A 41 -2.97 19.81 -3.32
CA GLY A 41 -1.60 19.70 -3.79
C GLY A 41 -1.19 20.80 -4.76
N LYS A 42 -2.15 21.56 -5.32
CA LYS A 42 -1.96 22.60 -6.34
C LYS A 42 -1.17 22.07 -7.55
N VAL A 43 -1.53 20.90 -8.01
CA VAL A 43 -0.83 20.18 -9.09
C VAL A 43 -1.80 19.37 -9.93
N TRP A 44 -1.48 19.21 -11.22
CA TRP A 44 -2.20 18.27 -12.08
C TRP A 44 -1.89 16.82 -11.67
N THR A 45 -2.94 16.03 -11.47
CA THR A 45 -2.86 14.67 -10.95
C THR A 45 -3.62 13.74 -11.89
N VAL A 46 -3.14 12.50 -12.04
CA VAL A 46 -3.77 11.48 -12.88
C VAL A 46 -3.53 10.09 -12.29
N CYS A 47 -4.21 9.08 -12.79
CA CYS A 47 -4.06 7.69 -12.37
C CYS A 47 -4.30 7.50 -10.87
N ALA A 48 -3.41 6.83 -10.16
CA ALA A 48 -3.48 6.61 -8.71
C ALA A 48 -2.63 7.67 -7.96
N GLY A 49 -2.84 8.95 -8.25
CA GLY A 49 -2.12 10.04 -7.59
C GLY A 49 -0.76 10.38 -8.22
N GLU A 50 -0.56 10.08 -9.50
CA GLU A 50 0.65 10.48 -10.23
C GLU A 50 0.59 11.96 -10.57
N THR A 51 1.67 12.69 -10.28
CA THR A 51 1.77 14.15 -10.50
C THR A 51 2.95 14.54 -11.37
N LYS A 52 3.96 13.67 -11.47
CA LYS A 52 5.22 13.99 -12.14
C LYS A 52 5.03 14.13 -13.65
N GLY A 53 5.22 15.35 -14.15
CA GLY A 53 5.12 15.66 -15.58
C GLY A 53 3.69 15.68 -16.13
N VAL A 54 2.67 15.56 -15.27
CA VAL A 54 1.25 15.58 -15.67
C VAL A 54 0.82 16.98 -16.05
N LYS A 55 0.08 17.09 -17.15
CA LYS A 55 -0.44 18.34 -17.70
C LYS A 55 -1.96 18.29 -17.84
N LYS A 56 -2.57 19.46 -17.90
CA LYS A 56 -4.00 19.59 -18.23
C LYS A 56 -4.31 18.90 -19.55
N GLY A 57 -5.31 18.00 -19.52
CA GLY A 57 -5.76 17.27 -20.70
C GLY A 57 -5.08 15.90 -20.93
N ASP A 58 -4.06 15.55 -20.14
CA ASP A 58 -3.46 14.24 -20.21
C ASP A 58 -4.50 13.14 -19.90
N TYR A 59 -4.38 12.05 -20.65
CA TYR A 59 -5.21 10.85 -20.48
C TYR A 59 -4.35 9.60 -20.61
N TYR A 60 -4.52 8.68 -19.68
CA TYR A 60 -3.82 7.40 -19.68
C TYR A 60 -4.80 6.23 -19.50
N SER A 61 -4.55 5.13 -20.21
CA SER A 61 -5.34 3.90 -20.04
C SER A 61 -5.10 3.27 -18.65
N ASP A 62 -6.01 2.40 -18.22
CA ASP A 62 -5.85 1.64 -16.97
C ASP A 62 -4.53 0.89 -16.91
N ALA A 63 -4.15 0.23 -18.03
CA ALA A 63 -2.88 -0.49 -18.12
C ALA A 63 -1.67 0.45 -17.94
N LYS A 64 -1.73 1.66 -18.51
CA LYS A 64 -0.66 2.66 -18.33
C LYS A 64 -0.63 3.20 -16.92
N CYS A 65 -1.78 3.48 -16.32
CA CYS A 65 -1.88 3.90 -14.92
C CYS A 65 -1.32 2.84 -13.97
N LEU A 66 -1.64 1.57 -14.19
CA LEU A 66 -1.09 0.47 -13.40
C LEU A 66 0.44 0.37 -13.53
N GLN A 67 0.97 0.50 -14.76
CA GLN A 67 2.42 0.51 -14.98
C GLN A 67 3.11 1.67 -14.25
N MET A 68 2.54 2.88 -14.31
CA MET A 68 3.08 4.06 -13.62
C MET A 68 3.09 3.84 -12.10
N LEU A 69 1.98 3.31 -11.54
CA LEU A 69 1.89 2.97 -10.12
C LEU A 69 2.93 1.93 -9.71
N GLN A 70 3.09 0.85 -10.48
CA GLN A 70 4.08 -0.19 -10.19
C GLN A 70 5.51 0.36 -10.21
N THR A 71 5.84 1.20 -11.19
CA THR A 71 7.15 1.87 -11.27
C THR A 71 7.41 2.75 -10.05
N ARG A 72 6.39 3.49 -9.61
CA ARG A 72 6.47 4.33 -8.42
C ARG A 72 6.58 3.51 -7.13
N LEU A 73 5.76 2.47 -6.98
CA LEU A 73 5.85 1.55 -5.84
C LEU A 73 7.24 0.94 -5.70
N GLU A 74 7.82 0.51 -6.83
CA GLU A 74 9.17 -0.06 -6.84
C GLU A 74 10.25 0.95 -6.44
N ASN A 75 10.27 2.12 -7.07
CA ASN A 75 11.39 3.04 -6.93
C ASN A 75 11.29 3.93 -5.69
N ASP A 76 10.08 4.43 -5.37
CA ASP A 76 9.89 5.46 -4.34
C ASP A 76 9.53 4.86 -2.97
N PHE A 77 9.11 3.58 -2.93
CA PHE A 77 8.66 2.93 -1.70
C PHE A 77 9.38 1.61 -1.41
N HIS A 78 9.38 0.64 -2.34
CA HIS A 78 9.99 -0.67 -2.12
C HIS A 78 11.49 -0.57 -1.84
N LYS A 79 12.26 0.04 -2.74
CA LYS A 79 13.71 0.22 -2.56
C LYS A 79 14.09 0.98 -1.28
N PRO A 80 13.42 2.08 -0.90
CA PRO A 80 13.63 2.71 0.39
C PRO A 80 13.29 1.84 1.59
N LEU A 81 12.22 1.03 1.53
CA LEU A 81 11.88 0.09 2.60
C LEU A 81 12.94 -0.99 2.78
N GLN A 82 13.49 -1.54 1.69
CA GLN A 82 14.61 -2.49 1.74
C GLN A 82 15.84 -1.88 2.44
N LYS A 83 16.12 -0.60 2.22
CA LYS A 83 17.24 0.10 2.86
C LYS A 83 17.03 0.32 4.36
N CYS A 84 15.82 0.67 4.78
CA CYS A 84 15.55 0.99 6.19
C CYS A 84 15.13 -0.21 7.04
N ILE A 85 14.68 -1.30 6.43
CA ILE A 85 14.27 -2.54 7.11
C ILE A 85 15.13 -3.68 6.59
N ALA A 86 16.27 -3.94 7.22
CA ALA A 86 17.23 -4.96 6.77
C ALA A 86 16.64 -6.37 6.61
N THR A 87 15.53 -6.65 7.25
CA THR A 87 14.81 -7.93 7.18
C THR A 87 13.63 -7.90 6.21
N PHE A 88 13.47 -6.84 5.39
CA PHE A 88 12.31 -6.66 4.52
C PHE A 88 12.13 -7.84 3.58
N ASP A 89 13.17 -8.22 2.85
CA ASP A 89 13.11 -9.32 1.87
C ASP A 89 13.00 -10.72 2.51
N ALA A 90 13.33 -10.83 3.79
CA ALA A 90 13.14 -12.07 4.56
C ALA A 90 11.71 -12.25 5.08
N ALA A 91 10.88 -11.20 5.02
CA ALA A 91 9.50 -11.27 5.47
C ALA A 91 8.63 -12.04 4.45
N PRO A 92 7.57 -12.73 4.89
CA PRO A 92 6.54 -13.24 3.99
C PRO A 92 6.02 -12.15 3.05
N ILE A 93 5.73 -12.50 1.79
CA ILE A 93 5.26 -11.55 0.77
C ILE A 93 4.02 -10.76 1.20
N SER A 94 3.16 -11.36 2.01
CA SER A 94 1.96 -10.71 2.57
C SER A 94 2.30 -9.53 3.48
N ILE A 95 3.38 -9.66 4.26
CA ILE A 95 3.87 -8.60 5.15
C ILE A 95 4.55 -7.50 4.32
N GLN A 96 5.38 -7.91 3.37
CA GLN A 96 6.03 -6.97 2.45
C GLN A 96 4.99 -6.13 1.69
N ALA A 97 3.94 -6.77 1.14
CA ALA A 97 2.88 -6.08 0.41
C ALA A 97 2.09 -5.10 1.28
N SER A 98 1.72 -5.52 2.50
CA SER A 98 1.01 -4.65 3.44
C SER A 98 1.86 -3.46 3.90
N MET A 99 3.16 -3.68 4.15
CA MET A 99 4.08 -2.60 4.52
C MET A 99 4.35 -1.65 3.34
N LEU A 100 4.38 -2.17 2.12
CA LEU A 100 4.54 -1.38 0.90
C LEU A 100 3.32 -0.47 0.68
N ASP A 101 2.09 -1.00 0.83
CA ASP A 101 0.86 -0.20 0.74
C ASP A 101 0.76 0.85 1.86
N LEU A 102 1.11 0.47 3.09
CA LEU A 102 1.20 1.42 4.20
C LEU A 102 2.15 2.57 3.85
N SER A 103 3.35 2.26 3.36
CA SER A 103 4.36 3.28 3.03
C SER A 103 3.91 4.21 1.91
N TYR A 104 3.17 3.69 0.92
CA TYR A 104 2.55 4.50 -0.14
C TYR A 104 1.58 5.55 0.43
N ASN A 105 0.82 5.18 1.44
CA ASN A 105 -0.19 6.06 2.04
C ASN A 105 0.38 7.08 3.06
N ILE A 106 1.37 6.67 3.88
CA ILE A 106 1.91 7.52 4.95
C ILE A 106 3.30 8.11 4.65
N GLY A 107 3.91 7.70 3.54
CA GLY A 107 5.29 8.05 3.18
C GLY A 107 6.34 7.12 3.79
N THR A 108 7.46 6.96 3.09
CA THR A 108 8.56 6.05 3.50
C THR A 108 9.22 6.47 4.80
N GLY A 109 9.37 7.76 5.06
CA GLY A 109 9.94 8.25 6.32
C GLY A 109 9.15 7.79 7.54
N ALA A 110 7.83 7.99 7.53
CA ALA A 110 6.95 7.54 8.59
C ALA A 110 6.90 6.00 8.69
N ALA A 111 6.87 5.31 7.55
CA ALA A 111 6.89 3.85 7.52
C ALA A 111 8.18 3.28 8.12
N CYS A 112 9.35 3.80 7.74
CA CYS A 112 10.65 3.37 8.23
C CYS A 112 10.86 3.58 9.74
N SER A 113 10.29 4.64 10.30
CA SER A 113 10.38 4.97 11.73
C SER A 113 9.26 4.34 12.58
N SER A 114 8.32 3.65 11.94
CA SER A 114 7.15 3.06 12.61
C SER A 114 7.47 1.90 13.54
N SER A 115 6.56 1.64 14.48
CA SER A 115 6.59 0.41 15.28
C SER A 115 6.45 -0.84 14.43
N ALA A 116 5.73 -0.77 13.28
CA ALA A 116 5.64 -1.88 12.33
C ALA A 116 7.02 -2.23 11.76
N ALA A 117 7.79 -1.24 11.29
CA ALA A 117 9.15 -1.44 10.81
C ALA A 117 10.08 -2.00 11.90
N LYS A 118 9.96 -1.52 13.16
CA LYS A 118 10.68 -2.08 14.29
C LYS A 118 10.39 -3.57 14.46
N ARG A 119 9.12 -3.96 14.46
CA ARG A 119 8.72 -5.37 14.60
C ARG A 119 9.17 -6.23 13.42
N MET A 120 9.21 -5.66 12.20
CA MET A 120 9.78 -6.35 11.04
C MET A 120 11.29 -6.63 11.24
N ARG A 121 12.08 -5.66 11.72
CA ARG A 121 13.52 -5.86 12.02
C ARG A 121 13.74 -6.94 13.08
N GLU A 122 12.82 -7.08 14.02
CA GLU A 122 12.80 -8.14 15.05
C GLU A 122 12.28 -9.49 14.51
N LYS A 123 11.86 -9.56 13.25
CA LYS A 123 11.17 -10.72 12.64
C LYS A 123 9.92 -11.16 13.39
N ASN A 124 9.33 -10.25 14.16
CA ASN A 124 8.05 -10.49 14.85
C ASN A 124 6.89 -10.14 13.91
N TRP A 125 6.62 -11.04 12.98
CA TRP A 125 5.67 -10.84 11.90
C TRP A 125 4.23 -10.53 12.36
N PRO A 126 3.64 -11.29 13.31
CA PRO A 126 2.30 -10.95 13.80
C PRO A 126 2.22 -9.58 14.45
N ALA A 127 3.24 -9.20 15.22
CA ALA A 127 3.29 -7.88 15.85
C ALA A 127 3.49 -6.77 14.81
N ALA A 128 4.26 -7.01 13.72
CA ALA A 128 4.40 -6.07 12.62
C ALA A 128 3.06 -5.81 11.94
N CYS A 129 2.30 -6.87 11.60
CA CYS A 129 0.98 -6.75 11.01
C CYS A 129 0.02 -5.91 11.89
N ASN A 130 -0.02 -6.20 13.19
CA ASN A 130 -0.88 -5.46 14.12
C ASN A 130 -0.44 -3.99 14.27
N ALA A 131 0.85 -3.71 14.27
CA ALA A 131 1.36 -2.35 14.41
C ALA A 131 1.00 -1.43 13.22
N MET A 132 0.77 -1.98 12.02
CA MET A 132 0.30 -1.21 10.87
C MET A 132 -1.09 -0.59 11.11
N THR A 133 -1.95 -1.21 11.92
CA THR A 133 -3.30 -0.71 12.21
C THR A 133 -3.34 0.60 12.98
N LEU A 134 -2.23 1.00 13.59
CA LEU A 134 -2.12 2.25 14.34
C LEU A 134 -2.22 3.50 13.44
N PHE A 135 -2.00 3.36 12.13
CA PHE A 135 -2.05 4.45 11.15
C PHE A 135 -3.47 4.67 10.60
N ASN A 136 -4.43 4.79 11.49
CA ASN A 136 -5.86 4.94 11.17
C ASN A 136 -6.41 6.35 11.45
N ARG A 137 -5.53 7.35 11.68
CA ARG A 137 -5.92 8.71 12.09
C ARG A 137 -5.50 9.75 11.06
N ALA A 138 -6.32 10.80 10.94
CA ALA A 138 -5.97 12.05 10.28
C ALA A 138 -6.50 13.22 11.13
N GLY A 139 -5.72 14.28 11.27
CA GLY A 139 -6.10 15.41 12.13
C GLY A 139 -6.36 15.00 13.60
N GLY A 140 -5.65 13.99 14.10
CA GLY A 140 -5.80 13.48 15.47
C GLY A 140 -7.04 12.61 15.73
N ARG A 141 -7.92 12.41 14.74
CA ARG A 141 -9.15 11.62 14.85
C ARG A 141 -9.05 10.34 14.03
N VAL A 142 -9.70 9.27 14.52
CA VAL A 142 -9.84 8.02 13.73
C VAL A 142 -10.71 8.32 12.51
N VAL A 143 -10.22 7.91 11.34
CA VAL A 143 -10.93 7.99 10.06
C VAL A 143 -11.37 6.59 9.67
N GLU A 144 -12.67 6.38 9.52
CA GLU A 144 -13.25 5.05 9.28
C GLU A 144 -12.69 4.39 8.01
N GLY A 145 -12.46 5.17 6.94
CA GLY A 145 -11.86 4.67 5.71
C GLY A 145 -10.42 4.16 5.93
N LEU A 146 -9.63 4.92 6.70
CA LEU A 146 -8.27 4.49 7.06
C LEU A 146 -8.30 3.26 7.96
N LYS A 147 -9.19 3.21 8.95
CA LYS A 147 -9.36 2.05 9.83
C LYS A 147 -9.65 0.79 9.02
N LYS A 148 -10.62 0.84 8.10
CA LYS A 148 -10.95 -0.29 7.22
C LYS A 148 -9.75 -0.72 6.38
N ARG A 149 -9.06 0.24 5.75
CA ARG A 149 -7.85 -0.05 4.95
C ARG A 149 -6.77 -0.77 5.79
N ARG A 150 -6.52 -0.30 7.02
CA ARG A 150 -5.50 -0.87 7.91
C ARG A 150 -5.88 -2.22 8.49
N GLU A 151 -7.16 -2.48 8.72
CA GLU A 151 -7.65 -3.70 9.38
C GLU A 151 -8.07 -4.77 8.36
N TYR A 152 -9.36 -5.09 8.31
CA TYR A 152 -9.91 -6.20 7.52
C TYR A 152 -10.63 -5.76 6.24
N GLY A 153 -10.44 -4.52 5.83
CA GLY A 153 -11.08 -4.00 4.64
C GLY A 153 -12.59 -3.79 4.78
N ASP A 154 -13.29 -3.97 3.68
CA ASP A 154 -14.74 -3.93 3.59
C ASP A 154 -15.27 -5.06 2.68
N ALA A 155 -16.52 -4.98 2.26
CA ALA A 155 -17.14 -6.04 1.43
C ALA A 155 -16.41 -6.26 0.09
N GLN A 156 -15.77 -5.21 -0.47
CA GLN A 156 -15.15 -5.25 -1.80
C GLN A 156 -13.61 -5.21 -1.74
N ARG A 157 -13.01 -4.62 -0.70
CA ARG A 157 -11.58 -4.32 -0.62
C ARG A 157 -10.91 -5.09 0.50
N ILE A 158 -9.76 -5.66 0.22
CA ILE A 158 -8.91 -6.32 1.23
C ILE A 158 -8.23 -5.24 2.07
N GLY A 159 -8.15 -5.47 3.40
CA GLY A 159 -7.36 -4.63 4.31
C GLY A 159 -5.93 -5.12 4.48
N GLU A 160 -5.04 -4.23 4.89
CA GLU A 160 -3.62 -4.54 5.07
C GLU A 160 -3.40 -5.64 6.12
N LEU A 161 -4.04 -5.55 7.29
CA LEU A 161 -3.95 -6.58 8.33
C LEU A 161 -4.51 -7.92 7.83
N GLU A 162 -5.61 -7.88 7.08
CA GLU A 162 -6.24 -9.07 6.50
C GLU A 162 -5.27 -9.83 5.59
N LEU A 163 -4.60 -9.11 4.66
CA LEU A 163 -3.60 -9.70 3.77
C LEU A 163 -2.37 -10.17 4.55
N CYS A 164 -1.86 -9.31 5.42
CA CYS A 164 -0.67 -9.55 6.24
C CYS A 164 -0.77 -10.88 7.01
N LEU A 165 -1.86 -11.07 7.75
CA LEU A 165 -2.08 -12.27 8.56
C LEU A 165 -2.40 -13.52 7.72
N ALA A 166 -2.98 -13.36 6.53
CA ALA A 166 -3.33 -14.49 5.68
C ALA A 166 -2.10 -15.27 5.20
N GLY A 167 -0.96 -14.62 5.05
CA GLY A 167 0.30 -15.25 4.63
C GLY A 167 1.14 -15.82 5.77
N LEU A 168 0.73 -15.63 7.02
CA LEU A 168 1.40 -16.27 8.16
C LEU A 168 0.96 -17.73 8.32
N LYS A 169 1.92 -18.60 8.60
CA LYS A 169 1.66 -20.04 8.88
C LYS A 169 1.09 -20.24 10.28
#